data_0a7a40226167d4a960b6699dfa4bd967
#
_entry.id   0a7a40226167d4a960b6699dfa4bd967
#
_cell.length_a   1.000
_cell.length_b   1.000
_cell.length_c   1.000
_cell.angle_alpha   90.00
_cell.angle_beta   90.00
_cell.angle_gamma   90.00
#
_symmetry.space_group_name_H-M   'P 1'
#
loop_
_entity.id
_entity.type
_entity.pdbx_description
1 polymer ?
#
loop_
_entity_poly.entity_id
_entity_poly.type
_entity_poly.pdbx_seq_one_letter_code
_entity_poly.pdbx_strand_id
1 'polypeptide(L)'
;PHTLRGVPVIAHRLPIWRGDEIIGAVGMLIFEGVSELFRTYEKVQRFREKNEDERVVLDIPKSSKDDVITFDKIIGSSPEISHVKKQALRMAKTTGTVLITGESGVGKELFVKAIHRSSPVKNGPLISINCAAIPEDLIESELFGYEAGAFTGARQGGKPGKFELAHEGTL
;
A
#
# COMPACT_ATOMS: atom_id res chain seq x y z
N PRO A 1 -28.79 -17.09 0.46
CA PRO A 1 -27.65 -16.65 -0.36
C PRO A 1 -28.08 -15.44 -1.18
N HIS A 2 -27.30 -14.37 -1.11
CA HIS A 2 -27.54 -13.19 -1.95
C HIS A 2 -26.77 -13.38 -3.26
N THR A 3 -27.36 -12.96 -4.36
CA THR A 3 -26.65 -12.97 -5.65
C THR A 3 -26.50 -11.56 -6.15
N LEU A 4 -25.29 -11.20 -6.60
CA LEU A 4 -25.03 -9.96 -7.28
C LEU A 4 -24.71 -10.27 -8.75
N ARG A 5 -25.62 -9.87 -9.65
CA ARG A 5 -25.52 -10.18 -11.11
C ARG A 5 -25.34 -11.68 -11.41
N GLY A 6 -26.04 -12.54 -10.64
CA GLY A 6 -26.00 -14.00 -10.83
C GLY A 6 -24.83 -14.72 -10.14
N VAL A 7 -23.95 -14.01 -9.44
CA VAL A 7 -22.83 -14.59 -8.69
C VAL A 7 -23.23 -14.71 -7.22
N PRO A 8 -23.06 -15.88 -6.57
CA PRO A 8 -23.32 -16.02 -5.15
C PRO A 8 -22.33 -15.17 -4.36
N VAL A 9 -22.86 -14.40 -3.39
CA VAL A 9 -22.06 -13.52 -2.55
C VAL A 9 -22.47 -13.66 -1.09
N ILE A 10 -21.52 -13.60 -0.20
CA ILE A 10 -21.74 -13.45 1.23
C ILE A 10 -21.65 -11.95 1.55
N ALA A 11 -22.75 -11.39 2.05
CA ALA A 11 -22.80 -9.99 2.43
C ALA A 11 -22.73 -9.85 3.95
N HIS A 12 -21.71 -9.20 4.46
CA HIS A 12 -21.61 -8.77 5.85
C HIS A 12 -21.94 -7.29 5.96
N ARG A 13 -22.73 -6.93 6.96
CA ARG A 13 -23.02 -5.53 7.30
C ARG A 13 -22.59 -5.29 8.73
N LEU A 14 -21.66 -4.35 8.90
CA LEU A 14 -21.14 -3.93 10.20
C LEU A 14 -21.70 -2.54 10.51
N PRO A 15 -22.47 -2.38 11.60
CA PRO A 15 -22.98 -1.07 11.99
C PRO A 15 -21.84 -0.17 12.48
N ILE A 16 -21.93 1.11 12.14
CA ILE A 16 -21.06 2.14 12.67
C ILE A 16 -21.81 2.82 13.81
N TRP A 17 -21.24 2.76 15.01
CA TRP A 17 -21.82 3.33 16.22
C TRP A 17 -21.19 4.68 16.58
N ARG A 18 -22.01 5.59 17.11
CA ARG A 18 -21.58 6.77 17.82
C ARG A 18 -22.28 6.79 19.18
N GLY A 19 -21.58 6.36 20.24
CA GLY A 19 -22.23 6.01 21.50
C GLY A 19 -23.17 4.82 21.30
N ASP A 20 -24.44 4.97 21.70
CA ASP A 20 -25.49 3.93 21.56
C ASP A 20 -26.32 4.08 20.28
N GLU A 21 -25.98 5.01 19.40
CA GLU A 21 -26.72 5.28 18.16
C GLU A 21 -26.00 4.71 16.94
N ILE A 22 -26.73 4.03 16.05
CA ILE A 22 -26.20 3.56 14.77
C ILE A 22 -26.27 4.72 13.78
N ILE A 23 -25.09 5.26 13.39
CA ILE A 23 -24.97 6.38 12.44
C ILE A 23 -24.75 5.94 11.00
N GLY A 24 -24.54 4.65 10.77
CA GLY A 24 -24.30 4.10 9.45
C GLY A 24 -23.99 2.61 9.46
N ALA A 25 -23.67 2.06 8.30
CA ALA A 25 -23.22 0.68 8.18
C ALA A 25 -22.17 0.55 7.08
N VAL A 26 -21.16 -0.30 7.31
CA VAL A 26 -20.22 -0.74 6.28
C VAL A 26 -20.73 -2.07 5.74
N GLY A 27 -20.91 -2.14 4.40
CA GLY A 27 -21.22 -3.37 3.70
C GLY A 27 -19.95 -4.00 3.12
N MET A 28 -19.70 -5.27 3.45
CA MET A 28 -18.64 -6.07 2.87
C MET A 28 -19.27 -7.21 2.06
N LEU A 29 -18.86 -7.36 0.81
CA LEU A 29 -19.27 -8.45 -0.07
C LEU A 29 -18.10 -9.42 -0.24
N ILE A 30 -18.33 -10.69 0.07
CA ILE A 30 -17.36 -11.76 -0.12
C ILE A 30 -17.87 -12.63 -1.28
N PHE A 31 -17.06 -12.83 -2.28
CA PHE A 31 -17.37 -13.67 -3.45
C PHE A 31 -16.86 -15.09 -3.24
N GLU A 32 -17.63 -16.09 -3.63
CA GLU A 32 -17.15 -17.47 -3.69
C GLU A 32 -16.27 -17.67 -4.93
N GLY A 33 -15.00 -17.99 -4.69
CA GLY A 33 -14.03 -18.36 -5.73
C GLY A 33 -12.88 -17.40 -5.89
N VAL A 34 -11.66 -17.92 -5.77
CA VAL A 34 -10.40 -17.16 -5.87
C VAL A 34 -10.27 -16.43 -7.21
N SER A 35 -10.73 -17.05 -8.31
CA SER A 35 -10.66 -16.46 -9.66
C SER A 35 -11.58 -15.24 -9.83
N GLU A 36 -12.74 -15.21 -9.20
CA GLU A 36 -13.66 -14.07 -9.27
C GLU A 36 -13.24 -12.95 -8.33
N LEU A 37 -12.74 -13.31 -7.15
CA LEU A 37 -12.13 -12.37 -6.21
C LEU A 37 -10.94 -11.67 -6.89
N PHE A 38 -10.09 -12.43 -7.56
CA PHE A 38 -8.95 -11.90 -8.30
C PHE A 38 -9.39 -10.94 -9.42
N ARG A 39 -10.38 -11.32 -10.24
CA ARG A 39 -10.91 -10.45 -11.30
C ARG A 39 -11.53 -9.16 -10.74
N THR A 40 -12.18 -9.25 -9.59
CA THR A 40 -12.79 -8.08 -8.93
C THR A 40 -11.71 -7.19 -8.33
N TYR A 41 -10.72 -7.77 -7.66
CA TYR A 41 -9.56 -7.07 -7.14
C TYR A 41 -8.76 -6.37 -8.27
N GLU A 42 -8.47 -7.07 -9.36
CA GLU A 42 -7.81 -6.49 -10.54
C GLU A 42 -8.62 -5.34 -11.16
N LYS A 43 -9.94 -5.45 -11.23
CA LYS A 43 -10.78 -4.34 -11.69
C LYS A 43 -10.69 -3.14 -10.77
N VAL A 44 -10.74 -3.35 -9.45
CA VAL A 44 -10.60 -2.27 -8.46
C VAL A 44 -9.21 -1.64 -8.55
N GLN A 45 -8.15 -2.43 -8.71
CA GLN A 45 -6.79 -1.91 -8.90
C GLN A 45 -6.67 -1.11 -10.20
N ARG A 46 -7.23 -1.60 -11.32
CA ARG A 46 -7.26 -0.83 -12.59
C ARG A 46 -8.08 0.46 -12.48
N PHE A 47 -9.17 0.46 -11.69
CA PHE A 47 -9.92 1.69 -11.41
C PHE A 47 -9.11 2.66 -10.56
N ARG A 48 -8.33 2.16 -9.61
CA ARG A 48 -7.39 2.96 -8.83
C ARG A 48 -6.27 3.48 -9.72
N GLU A 49 -5.62 2.63 -10.47
CA GLU A 49 -4.58 2.99 -11.44
C GLU A 49 -5.11 4.01 -12.46
N LYS A 50 -6.33 3.85 -12.97
CA LYS A 50 -6.94 4.77 -13.95
C LYS A 50 -7.42 6.10 -13.35
N ASN A 51 -7.78 6.10 -12.07
CA ASN A 51 -8.09 7.32 -11.31
C ASN A 51 -6.85 7.91 -10.64
N GLU A 52 -5.79 7.12 -10.51
CA GLU A 52 -4.46 7.53 -10.10
C GLU A 52 -3.66 8.06 -11.30
N ASP A 53 -3.95 7.63 -12.54
CA ASP A 53 -3.44 8.26 -13.77
C ASP A 53 -3.95 9.70 -13.95
N GLU A 54 -5.05 10.09 -13.32
CA GLU A 54 -5.41 11.50 -13.15
C GLU A 54 -4.82 12.13 -11.86
N ARG A 55 -4.26 11.32 -10.93
CA ARG A 55 -3.73 11.85 -9.66
C ARG A 55 -2.45 11.22 -9.14
N VAL A 56 -2.00 10.07 -9.62
CA VAL A 56 -0.76 9.44 -9.16
C VAL A 56 -0.22 8.45 -10.20
N VAL A 57 0.11 8.87 -11.38
CA VAL A 57 1.51 8.81 -11.63
C VAL A 57 2.09 9.79 -10.62
N LEU A 58 2.56 9.27 -9.52
CA LEU A 58 3.83 9.73 -9.05
C LEU A 58 4.85 9.17 -10.08
N ASP A 59 4.67 9.58 -11.35
CA ASP A 59 5.70 10.36 -11.95
C ASP A 59 6.21 11.18 -10.79
N ILE A 60 7.25 10.71 -10.17
CA ILE A 60 8.15 11.64 -9.55
C ILE A 60 8.48 12.51 -10.74
N PRO A 61 7.77 13.63 -10.95
CA PRO A 61 8.17 14.60 -11.94
C PRO A 61 9.58 14.80 -11.48
N LYS A 62 10.56 14.81 -12.36
CA LYS A 62 11.92 15.22 -12.02
C LYS A 62 11.72 16.46 -11.19
N SER A 63 11.59 16.24 -9.89
CA SER A 63 10.82 17.01 -8.91
C SER A 63 11.31 18.44 -9.00
N SER A 64 10.40 19.37 -9.12
CA SER A 64 10.59 20.64 -8.45
C SER A 64 11.19 20.29 -7.09
N LYS A 65 12.34 20.86 -6.73
CA LYS A 65 13.11 20.57 -5.50
C LYS A 65 12.27 20.66 -4.21
N ASP A 66 10.99 21.06 -4.33
CA ASP A 66 10.07 21.34 -3.22
C ASP A 66 9.24 20.14 -2.72
N ASP A 67 9.09 19.04 -3.50
CA ASP A 67 8.27 17.88 -3.10
C ASP A 67 9.06 16.73 -2.44
N VAL A 68 10.38 16.86 -2.30
CA VAL A 68 11.19 15.84 -1.65
C VAL A 68 10.97 15.89 -0.14
N ILE A 69 10.34 14.85 0.42
CA ILE A 69 10.17 14.73 1.87
C ILE A 69 11.49 14.28 2.49
N THR A 70 12.09 15.19 3.26
CA THR A 70 13.30 14.97 4.06
C THR A 70 12.97 15.10 5.55
N PHE A 71 13.89 14.70 6.44
CA PHE A 71 13.69 14.83 7.88
C PHE A 71 13.46 16.28 8.33
N ASP A 72 13.96 17.26 7.60
CA ASP A 72 13.78 18.69 7.91
C ASP A 72 12.33 19.15 7.69
N LYS A 73 11.62 18.50 6.75
CA LYS A 73 10.21 18.78 6.49
C LYS A 73 9.25 18.13 7.50
N ILE A 74 9.72 17.21 8.33
CA ILE A 74 8.93 16.62 9.41
C ILE A 74 8.83 17.62 10.54
N ILE A 75 7.62 18.15 10.75
CA ILE A 75 7.36 19.17 11.78
C ILE A 75 7.45 18.53 13.17
N GLY A 76 8.07 19.23 14.10
CA GLY A 76 8.20 18.85 15.48
C GLY A 76 9.59 19.15 16.04
N SER A 77 9.62 19.77 17.22
CA SER A 77 10.83 20.23 17.94
C SER A 77 10.98 19.62 19.32
N SER A 78 10.05 18.74 19.74
CA SER A 78 10.20 18.09 21.06
C SER A 78 11.44 17.21 21.10
N PRO A 79 12.01 16.96 22.32
CA PRO A 79 13.15 16.07 22.50
C PRO A 79 12.90 14.68 21.91
N GLU A 80 11.67 14.15 22.07
CA GLU A 80 11.27 12.81 21.61
C GLU A 80 11.30 12.73 20.10
N ILE A 81 10.66 13.66 19.38
CA ILE A 81 10.66 13.66 17.92
C ILE A 81 12.06 13.89 17.36
N SER A 82 12.88 14.72 18.04
CA SER A 82 14.26 14.95 17.66
C SER A 82 15.11 13.68 17.82
N HIS A 83 14.85 12.90 18.88
CA HIS A 83 15.49 11.61 19.10
C HIS A 83 15.11 10.59 17.99
N VAL A 84 13.80 10.47 17.70
CA VAL A 84 13.31 9.57 16.65
C VAL A 84 13.87 9.94 15.28
N LYS A 85 13.92 11.25 14.91
CA LYS A 85 14.55 11.71 13.68
C LYS A 85 16.02 11.27 13.57
N LYS A 86 16.79 11.42 14.66
CA LYS A 86 18.21 10.99 14.70
C LYS A 86 18.36 9.48 14.54
N GLN A 87 17.51 8.69 15.21
CA GLN A 87 17.50 7.24 15.06
C GLN A 87 17.17 6.84 13.63
N ALA A 88 16.08 7.38 13.05
CA ALA A 88 15.67 7.10 11.67
C ALA A 88 16.77 7.47 10.66
N LEU A 89 17.46 8.58 10.84
CA LEU A 89 18.58 8.98 9.99
C LEU A 89 19.78 8.01 10.07
N ARG A 90 20.03 7.42 11.27
CA ARG A 90 21.06 6.38 11.41
C ARG A 90 20.63 5.10 10.69
N MET A 91 19.38 4.66 10.87
CA MET A 91 18.84 3.47 10.19
C MET A 91 18.82 3.64 8.67
N ALA A 92 18.52 4.82 8.17
CA ALA A 92 18.55 5.12 6.74
C ALA A 92 19.91 4.84 6.06
N LYS A 93 21.01 4.84 6.79
CA LYS A 93 22.35 4.53 6.28
C LYS A 93 22.65 3.03 6.21
N THR A 94 21.76 2.20 6.68
CA THR A 94 21.90 0.73 6.72
C THR A 94 20.98 0.10 5.68
N THR A 95 21.20 -1.18 5.37
CA THR A 95 20.35 -2.00 4.50
C THR A 95 19.36 -2.86 5.30
N GLY A 96 19.26 -2.64 6.61
CA GLY A 96 18.40 -3.42 7.49
C GLY A 96 16.92 -3.04 7.39
N THR A 97 16.07 -3.97 7.76
CA THR A 97 14.61 -3.72 7.87
C THR A 97 14.33 -2.75 9.01
N VAL A 98 13.48 -1.76 8.74
CA VAL A 98 13.06 -0.75 9.73
C VAL A 98 11.59 -0.94 10.05
N LEU A 99 11.27 -1.13 11.34
CA LEU A 99 9.90 -1.15 11.85
C LEU A 99 9.55 0.22 12.42
N ILE A 100 8.47 0.83 11.90
CA ILE A 100 7.93 2.11 12.37
C ILE A 100 6.56 1.87 12.99
N THR A 101 6.42 2.13 14.28
CA THR A 101 5.16 1.98 15.02
C THR A 101 4.63 3.33 15.50
N GLY A 102 3.34 3.40 15.75
CA GLY A 102 2.66 4.60 16.25
C GLY A 102 1.18 4.62 15.87
N GLU A 103 0.43 5.54 16.42
CA GLU A 103 -1.00 5.72 16.17
C GLU A 103 -1.28 6.12 14.71
N SER A 104 -2.55 5.96 14.27
CA SER A 104 -2.95 6.41 12.94
C SER A 104 -2.82 7.93 12.82
N GLY A 105 -2.35 8.42 11.67
CA GLY A 105 -2.25 9.85 11.40
C GLY A 105 -1.02 10.56 11.97
N VAL A 106 -0.16 9.92 12.78
CA VAL A 106 1.03 10.57 13.39
C VAL A 106 2.17 10.85 12.40
N GLY A 107 2.02 10.52 11.11
CA GLY A 107 3.01 10.83 10.09
C GLY A 107 4.05 9.73 9.82
N LYS A 108 3.77 8.46 10.14
CA LYS A 108 4.67 7.32 9.85
C LYS A 108 5.16 7.30 8.40
N GLU A 109 4.28 7.58 7.44
CA GLU A 109 4.63 7.62 6.01
C GLU A 109 5.67 8.69 5.67
N LEU A 110 5.66 9.82 6.38
CA LEU A 110 6.68 10.86 6.20
C LEU A 110 8.06 10.36 6.61
N PHE A 111 8.13 9.57 7.68
CA PHE A 111 9.37 8.92 8.11
C PHE A 111 9.85 7.89 7.10
N VAL A 112 8.95 7.06 6.54
CA VAL A 112 9.31 6.10 5.47
C VAL A 112 9.96 6.82 4.29
N LYS A 113 9.32 7.88 3.79
CA LYS A 113 9.84 8.68 2.67
C LYS A 113 11.17 9.35 3.01
N ALA A 114 11.31 9.91 4.21
CA ALA A 114 12.55 10.55 4.65
C ALA A 114 13.71 9.55 4.83
N ILE A 115 13.43 8.34 5.35
CA ILE A 115 14.40 7.24 5.47
C ILE A 115 14.86 6.82 4.08
N HIS A 116 13.94 6.51 3.16
CA HIS A 116 14.28 6.14 1.79
C HIS A 116 15.15 7.22 1.12
N ARG A 117 14.77 8.49 1.21
CA ARG A 117 15.52 9.61 0.63
C ARG A 117 16.91 9.84 1.23
N SER A 118 17.11 9.37 2.47
CA SER A 118 18.40 9.45 3.15
C SER A 118 19.23 8.16 3.04
N SER A 119 18.72 7.15 2.34
CA SER A 119 19.34 5.84 2.18
C SER A 119 20.29 5.78 0.98
N PRO A 120 21.17 4.77 0.91
CA PRO A 120 21.99 4.51 -0.27
C PRO A 120 21.19 4.30 -1.56
N VAL A 121 19.94 3.77 -1.42
CA VAL A 121 19.03 3.47 -2.54
C VAL A 121 18.01 4.59 -2.81
N LYS A 122 18.28 5.80 -2.41
CA LYS A 122 17.39 6.99 -2.54
C LYS A 122 16.95 7.32 -3.97
N ASN A 123 17.66 6.83 -4.97
CA ASN A 123 17.38 7.02 -6.39
C ASN A 123 16.59 5.83 -6.97
N GLY A 124 16.47 4.73 -6.23
CA GLY A 124 15.67 3.58 -6.59
C GLY A 124 14.19 3.76 -6.26
N PRO A 125 13.36 2.80 -6.61
CA PRO A 125 11.93 2.87 -6.34
C PRO A 125 11.62 2.77 -4.84
N LEU A 126 10.60 3.48 -4.39
CA LEU A 126 9.94 3.27 -3.10
C LEU A 126 8.59 2.63 -3.38
N ILE A 127 8.51 1.34 -3.18
CA ILE A 127 7.29 0.56 -3.40
C ILE A 127 6.54 0.42 -2.07
N SER A 128 5.27 0.76 -2.05
CA SER A 128 4.43 0.58 -0.88
C SER A 128 3.35 -0.48 -1.13
N ILE A 129 3.04 -1.24 -0.09
CA ILE A 129 1.98 -2.23 -0.12
C ILE A 129 1.15 -2.12 1.17
N ASN A 130 -0.17 -2.05 1.00
CA ASN A 130 -1.09 -2.10 2.13
C ASN A 130 -1.57 -3.55 2.30
N CYS A 131 -0.89 -4.32 3.13
CA CYS A 131 -1.23 -5.74 3.36
C CYS A 131 -2.67 -5.93 3.86
N ALA A 132 -3.21 -5.00 4.65
CA ALA A 132 -4.58 -5.09 5.15
C ALA A 132 -5.64 -4.91 4.04
N ALA A 133 -5.28 -4.33 2.90
CA ALA A 133 -6.17 -4.14 1.76
C ALA A 133 -6.11 -5.29 0.73
N ILE A 134 -5.18 -6.24 0.91
CA ILE A 134 -5.01 -7.38 0.00
C ILE A 134 -5.71 -8.58 0.62
N PRO A 135 -6.58 -9.28 -0.13
CA PRO A 135 -7.11 -10.57 0.28
C PRO A 135 -5.99 -11.57 0.56
N GLU A 136 -6.13 -12.38 1.60
CA GLU A 136 -5.10 -13.33 2.05
C GLU A 136 -4.61 -14.23 0.90
N ASP A 137 -5.55 -14.75 0.10
CA ASP A 137 -5.28 -15.61 -1.07
C ASP A 137 -4.47 -14.93 -2.19
N LEU A 138 -4.35 -13.60 -2.16
CA LEU A 138 -3.65 -12.83 -3.20
C LEU A 138 -2.33 -12.22 -2.71
N ILE A 139 -2.03 -12.31 -1.42
CA ILE A 139 -0.80 -11.73 -0.84
C ILE A 139 0.43 -12.27 -1.55
N GLU A 140 0.51 -13.59 -1.75
CA GLU A 140 1.65 -14.23 -2.40
C GLU A 140 1.85 -13.72 -3.83
N SER A 141 0.78 -13.68 -4.62
CA SER A 141 0.82 -13.20 -6.00
C SER A 141 1.13 -11.70 -6.12
N GLU A 142 0.73 -10.89 -5.14
CA GLU A 142 1.09 -9.47 -5.09
C GLU A 142 2.55 -9.25 -4.70
N LEU A 143 3.06 -10.01 -3.71
CA LEU A 143 4.42 -9.87 -3.22
C LEU A 143 5.46 -10.42 -4.21
N PHE A 144 5.24 -11.64 -4.72
CA PHE A 144 6.21 -12.39 -5.54
C PHE A 144 5.91 -12.35 -7.03
N GLY A 145 4.68 -11.96 -7.41
CA GLY A 145 4.26 -11.99 -8.81
C GLY A 145 3.90 -13.40 -9.30
N TYR A 146 3.66 -13.52 -10.59
CA TYR A 146 3.36 -14.80 -11.25
C TYR A 146 3.67 -14.73 -12.75
N GLU A 147 3.99 -15.87 -13.34
CA GLU A 147 4.19 -16.00 -14.78
C GLU A 147 2.88 -16.16 -15.55
N ALA A 148 2.94 -15.97 -16.87
CA ALA A 148 1.81 -16.18 -17.75
C ALA A 148 1.27 -17.60 -17.59
N GLY A 149 -0.06 -17.73 -17.39
CA GLY A 149 -0.72 -19.04 -17.28
C GLY A 149 -0.59 -19.73 -15.92
N ALA A 150 -0.05 -19.08 -14.90
CA ALA A 150 0.11 -19.66 -13.55
C ALA A 150 -1.21 -20.15 -12.93
N PHE A 151 -2.33 -19.51 -13.26
CA PHE A 151 -3.69 -19.91 -12.82
C PHE A 151 -4.76 -19.40 -13.79
N THR A 152 -5.98 -19.93 -13.66
CA THR A 152 -7.14 -19.50 -14.47
C THR A 152 -7.50 -18.03 -14.20
N GLY A 153 -7.26 -17.16 -15.19
CA GLY A 153 -7.47 -15.71 -15.10
C GLY A 153 -6.19 -14.92 -14.88
N ALA A 154 -5.02 -15.56 -14.85
CA ALA A 154 -3.73 -14.88 -14.88
C ALA A 154 -3.59 -13.99 -16.12
N ARG A 155 -2.86 -12.87 -16.01
CA ARG A 155 -2.56 -12.00 -17.15
C ARG A 155 -1.70 -12.76 -18.16
N GLN A 156 -1.93 -12.52 -19.49
CA GLN A 156 -1.17 -13.18 -20.56
C GLN A 156 0.34 -12.92 -20.49
N GLY A 157 0.77 -11.79 -19.91
CA GLY A 157 2.18 -11.44 -19.74
C GLY A 157 2.73 -11.71 -18.33
N GLY A 158 1.95 -12.38 -17.46
CA GLY A 158 2.32 -12.48 -16.05
C GLY A 158 2.17 -11.15 -15.29
N LYS A 159 2.71 -11.09 -14.06
CA LYS A 159 2.73 -9.89 -13.24
C LYS A 159 3.99 -9.88 -12.38
N PRO A 160 4.83 -8.83 -12.45
CA PRO A 160 5.97 -8.71 -11.56
C PRO A 160 5.49 -8.52 -10.11
N GLY A 161 6.19 -9.13 -9.16
CA GLY A 161 5.92 -8.97 -7.74
C GLY A 161 6.42 -7.66 -7.17
N LYS A 162 5.89 -7.27 -6.01
CA LYS A 162 6.34 -6.03 -5.34
C LYS A 162 7.82 -6.10 -4.93
N PHE A 163 8.34 -7.29 -4.58
CA PHE A 163 9.76 -7.46 -4.32
C PHE A 163 10.62 -7.21 -5.55
N GLU A 164 10.20 -7.70 -6.71
CA GLU A 164 10.88 -7.46 -7.97
C GLU A 164 10.85 -5.96 -8.34
N LEU A 165 9.68 -5.32 -8.22
CA LEU A 165 9.53 -3.90 -8.48
C LEU A 165 10.34 -3.02 -7.51
N ALA A 166 10.63 -3.50 -6.31
CA ALA A 166 11.45 -2.81 -5.32
C ALA A 166 12.96 -3.04 -5.49
N HIS A 167 13.38 -3.74 -6.54
CA HIS A 167 14.79 -4.04 -6.81
C HIS A 167 15.62 -2.76 -6.83
N GLU A 168 16.77 -2.76 -6.13
CA GLU A 168 17.64 -1.60 -5.90
C GLU A 168 16.92 -0.39 -5.26
N GLY A 169 15.83 -0.64 -4.57
CA GLY A 169 14.99 0.37 -3.92
C GLY A 169 14.61 0.01 -2.48
N THR A 170 13.39 0.35 -2.12
CA THR A 170 12.81 0.10 -0.78
C THR A 170 11.39 -0.45 -0.94
N LEU A 171 11.04 -1.49 -0.19
CA LEU A 171 9.69 -2.02 -0.04
C LEU A 171 9.18 -1.70 1.35
#